data_5c56f0be3f0ae1fca31b91bb9e18e210
#
_entry.id   5c56f0be3f0ae1fca31b91bb9e18e210
#
_cell.length_a   1.000
_cell.length_b   1.000
_cell.length_c   1.000
_cell.angle_alpha   90.00
_cell.angle_beta   90.00
_cell.angle_gamma   90.00
#
_symmetry.space_group_name_H-M   'P 1'
#
loop_
_entity.id
_entity.type
_entity.pdbx_description
1 polymer ?
#
loop_
_entity_poly.entity_id
_entity_poly.type
_entity_poly.pdbx_seq_one_letter_code
_entity_poly.pdbx_strand_id
1 'polypeptide(L)'
;MAPDARGHTVAMPRRHLVWNAIQPALRIAQICSLLFISLASPVTKLPSLHAAYAVLMTLFIMAIGGAFVADFLQTPPSERHHDSFRFLVAVPAFFGFVAMVLLWVRVAGRWMGLWVLVDELEDRLWGHGVHRLPRLHRRARNASYAIVLVAIVQNTNVLVRRLPASGLYEWALLVCSLCFSVVFNFNALLLIVLSYALAECFRAFTVALESSAQKCDGRIPPEAMEDFRVLYNKVCGLSLALDHCVSPVILVAIFTDGLYICRFILLSLAVSAQNWSSTMLATISLFRFVWTILAASSVHSEWQSTKSCLHGIVPCRRGVEATRFFTQIVTERISLTALEMVPITKPLLPAVLGAILSYEIILVQFQLQKLKLVLSH
;
A
#
# COMPACT_ATOMS: atom_id res chain seq x y z
N MET A 1 38.14 -4.09 -8.84
CA MET A 1 37.97 -4.66 -10.20
C MET A 1 39.28 -5.29 -10.60
N ALA A 2 39.34 -6.60 -10.70
CA ALA A 2 40.52 -7.30 -11.24
C ALA A 2 40.26 -7.49 -12.75
N PRO A 3 41.12 -7.01 -13.65
CA PRO A 3 40.99 -7.27 -15.07
C PRO A 3 41.31 -8.73 -15.35
N ASP A 4 40.39 -9.43 -16.01
CA ASP A 4 40.67 -10.74 -16.58
C ASP A 4 41.69 -10.58 -17.71
N ALA A 5 42.58 -11.56 -17.87
CA ALA A 5 43.70 -11.56 -18.82
C ALA A 5 43.30 -11.39 -20.32
N ARG A 6 42.02 -11.24 -20.62
CA ARG A 6 41.45 -11.02 -21.97
C ARG A 6 40.83 -9.64 -22.18
N GLY A 7 40.89 -8.71 -21.21
CA GLY A 7 40.38 -7.34 -21.39
C GLY A 7 38.86 -7.25 -21.53
N HIS A 8 38.09 -8.34 -21.34
CA HIS A 8 36.65 -8.29 -21.28
C HIS A 8 36.24 -7.97 -19.85
N THR A 9 35.73 -6.76 -19.61
CA THR A 9 34.95 -6.47 -18.41
C THR A 9 33.76 -7.42 -18.40
N VAL A 10 33.87 -8.49 -17.62
CA VAL A 10 32.73 -9.38 -17.33
C VAL A 10 31.72 -8.50 -16.60
N ALA A 11 30.69 -8.09 -17.30
CA ALA A 11 29.53 -7.43 -16.69
C ALA A 11 28.97 -8.42 -15.66
N MET A 12 29.24 -8.17 -14.37
CA MET A 12 28.64 -8.99 -13.31
C MET A 12 27.13 -8.98 -13.50
N PRO A 13 26.44 -10.13 -13.39
CA PRO A 13 25.01 -10.19 -13.56
C PRO A 13 24.37 -9.22 -12.57
N ARG A 14 23.64 -8.22 -13.08
CA ARG A 14 22.89 -7.24 -12.27
C ARG A 14 22.00 -8.00 -11.30
N ARG A 15 22.31 -7.94 -10.01
CA ARG A 15 21.58 -8.64 -8.97
C ARG A 15 20.52 -7.69 -8.44
N HIS A 16 19.32 -7.74 -9.00
CA HIS A 16 18.15 -6.98 -8.59
C HIS A 16 17.67 -7.43 -7.19
N LEU A 17 18.22 -6.85 -6.12
CA LEU A 17 17.95 -7.24 -4.74
C LEU A 17 16.51 -6.96 -4.32
N VAL A 18 16.04 -5.74 -4.57
CA VAL A 18 14.67 -5.30 -4.26
C VAL A 18 13.68 -6.04 -5.14
N TRP A 19 13.98 -6.15 -6.46
CA TRP A 19 13.14 -6.86 -7.41
C TRP A 19 12.88 -8.31 -7.00
N ASN A 20 13.93 -9.07 -6.73
CA ASN A 20 13.80 -10.47 -6.35
C ASN A 20 12.96 -10.65 -5.07
N ALA A 21 13.00 -9.66 -4.17
CA ALA A 21 12.23 -9.70 -2.94
C ALA A 21 10.74 -9.38 -3.15
N ILE A 22 10.40 -8.44 -4.05
CA ILE A 22 9.02 -8.00 -4.28
C ILE A 22 8.34 -8.73 -5.44
N GLN A 23 9.11 -9.41 -6.31
CA GLN A 23 8.61 -10.12 -7.49
C GLN A 23 7.41 -11.06 -7.22
N PRO A 24 7.39 -11.86 -6.13
CA PRO A 24 6.25 -12.71 -5.84
C PRO A 24 4.95 -11.92 -5.66
N ALA A 25 4.99 -10.80 -4.91
CA ALA A 25 3.84 -9.93 -4.70
C ALA A 25 3.37 -9.26 -6.02
N LEU A 26 4.32 -8.83 -6.86
CA LEU A 26 4.02 -8.25 -8.16
C LEU A 26 3.39 -9.26 -9.13
N ARG A 27 3.86 -10.51 -9.14
CA ARG A 27 3.25 -11.58 -9.95
C ARG A 27 1.82 -11.87 -9.51
N ILE A 28 1.57 -11.93 -8.21
CA ILE A 28 0.21 -12.09 -7.67
C ILE A 28 -0.66 -10.92 -8.12
N ALA A 29 -0.19 -9.68 -7.99
CA ALA A 29 -0.92 -8.50 -8.43
C ALA A 29 -1.22 -8.49 -9.94
N GLN A 30 -0.33 -9.02 -10.77
CA GLN A 30 -0.58 -9.18 -12.22
C GLN A 30 -1.67 -10.22 -12.49
N ILE A 31 -1.61 -11.38 -11.85
CA ILE A 31 -2.63 -12.43 -11.97
C ILE A 31 -4.01 -11.87 -11.57
N CYS A 32 -4.04 -11.01 -10.54
CA CYS A 32 -5.25 -10.37 -10.05
C CYS A 32 -5.67 -9.12 -10.86
N SER A 33 -5.06 -8.88 -12.03
CA SER A 33 -5.39 -7.75 -12.92
C SER A 33 -5.18 -6.35 -12.34
N LEU A 34 -4.44 -6.20 -11.25
CA LEU A 34 -4.13 -4.92 -10.65
C LEU A 34 -2.98 -4.19 -11.35
N LEU A 35 -2.06 -4.93 -11.95
CA LEU A 35 -0.94 -4.37 -12.69
C LEU A 35 -1.11 -4.62 -14.18
N PHE A 36 -1.29 -3.55 -14.93
CA PHE A 36 -1.43 -3.54 -16.38
C PHE A 36 -0.08 -3.72 -17.12
N ILE A 37 1.00 -3.96 -16.38
CA ILE A 37 2.36 -4.03 -16.93
C ILE A 37 2.81 -5.49 -17.03
N SER A 38 3.40 -5.83 -18.17
CA SER A 38 4.18 -7.07 -18.28
C SER A 38 5.47 -6.92 -17.48
N LEU A 39 5.63 -7.71 -16.42
CA LEU A 39 6.89 -7.79 -15.65
C LEU A 39 8.00 -8.50 -16.42
N ALA A 40 7.68 -9.11 -17.56
CA ALA A 40 8.61 -9.98 -18.27
C ALA A 40 9.60 -9.24 -19.16
N SER A 41 9.32 -8.00 -19.58
CA SER A 41 10.29 -7.23 -20.37
C SER A 41 9.92 -5.74 -20.43
N PRO A 42 10.87 -4.83 -20.16
CA PRO A 42 10.68 -3.40 -20.33
C PRO A 42 10.61 -2.94 -21.80
N VAL A 43 10.77 -3.86 -22.75
CA VAL A 43 11.02 -3.55 -24.18
C VAL A 43 9.82 -3.79 -25.08
N THR A 44 8.79 -4.55 -24.66
CA THR A 44 7.64 -4.85 -25.53
C THR A 44 6.58 -3.77 -25.45
N LYS A 45 6.52 -2.92 -26.47
CA LYS A 45 5.53 -1.85 -26.69
C LYS A 45 4.10 -2.39 -27.04
N LEU A 46 3.89 -3.69 -27.08
CA LEU A 46 2.57 -4.27 -27.35
C LEU A 46 1.75 -4.32 -26.05
N PRO A 47 0.46 -3.94 -26.09
CA PRO A 47 -0.45 -4.15 -24.97
C PRO A 47 -0.45 -5.66 -24.68
N SER A 48 0.05 -6.03 -23.51
CA SER A 48 0.11 -7.43 -23.13
C SER A 48 -1.34 -7.97 -23.04
N LEU A 49 -1.55 -9.25 -23.30
CA LEU A 49 -2.83 -9.93 -23.06
C LEU A 49 -3.37 -9.63 -21.66
N HIS A 50 -2.48 -9.44 -20.69
CA HIS A 50 -2.81 -9.02 -19.34
C HIS A 50 -3.41 -7.61 -19.26
N ALA A 51 -2.93 -6.64 -20.05
CA ALA A 51 -3.52 -5.30 -20.11
C ALA A 51 -4.93 -5.35 -20.72
N ALA A 52 -5.13 -6.10 -21.80
CA ALA A 52 -6.44 -6.28 -22.39
C ALA A 52 -7.42 -6.97 -21.43
N TYR A 53 -6.98 -8.02 -20.74
CA TYR A 53 -7.76 -8.70 -19.70
C TYR A 53 -8.14 -7.76 -18.55
N ALA A 54 -7.20 -6.97 -18.04
CA ALA A 54 -7.45 -6.02 -16.96
C ALA A 54 -8.43 -4.91 -17.37
N VAL A 55 -8.34 -4.41 -18.62
CA VAL A 55 -9.32 -3.46 -19.18
C VAL A 55 -10.69 -4.08 -19.28
N LEU A 56 -10.80 -5.30 -19.82
CA LEU A 56 -12.07 -6.02 -19.94
C LEU A 56 -12.72 -6.25 -18.58
N MET A 57 -11.94 -6.71 -17.59
CA MET A 57 -12.43 -6.91 -16.22
C MET A 57 -12.89 -5.60 -15.58
N THR A 58 -12.17 -4.51 -15.81
CA THR A 58 -12.58 -3.19 -15.31
C THR A 58 -13.89 -2.73 -15.95
N LEU A 59 -14.01 -2.84 -17.25
CA LEU A 59 -15.25 -2.49 -17.98
C LEU A 59 -16.43 -3.37 -17.54
N PHE A 60 -16.21 -4.65 -17.33
CA PHE A 60 -17.24 -5.58 -16.84
C PHE A 60 -17.73 -5.18 -15.43
N ILE A 61 -16.81 -4.87 -14.52
CA ILE A 61 -17.15 -4.43 -13.15
C ILE A 61 -17.86 -3.07 -13.19
N MET A 62 -17.41 -2.15 -14.06
CA MET A 62 -18.06 -0.86 -14.26
C MET A 62 -19.50 -1.01 -14.76
N ALA A 63 -19.74 -1.91 -15.72
CA ALA A 63 -21.07 -2.19 -16.24
C ALA A 63 -22.02 -2.75 -15.16
N ILE A 64 -21.55 -3.73 -14.37
CA ILE A 64 -22.36 -4.33 -13.29
C ILE A 64 -22.62 -3.30 -12.18
N GLY A 65 -21.60 -2.55 -11.76
CA GLY A 65 -21.74 -1.52 -10.72
C GLY A 65 -22.68 -0.42 -11.17
N GLY A 66 -22.59 0.01 -12.43
CA GLY A 66 -23.51 0.97 -13.03
C GLY A 66 -24.95 0.45 -13.09
N ALA A 67 -25.15 -0.82 -13.47
CA ALA A 67 -26.46 -1.45 -13.47
C ALA A 67 -27.06 -1.51 -12.05
N PHE A 68 -26.25 -1.84 -11.03
CA PHE A 68 -26.67 -1.84 -9.64
C PHE A 68 -27.11 -0.44 -9.15
N VAL A 69 -26.36 0.61 -9.51
CA VAL A 69 -26.72 1.99 -9.17
C VAL A 69 -28.00 2.41 -9.91
N ALA A 70 -28.15 2.04 -11.18
CA ALA A 70 -29.35 2.35 -11.97
C ALA A 70 -30.60 1.66 -11.41
N ASP A 71 -30.50 0.37 -11.03
CA ASP A 71 -31.58 -0.39 -10.41
C ASP A 71 -32.05 0.26 -9.10
N PHE A 72 -31.10 0.64 -8.25
CA PHE A 72 -31.43 1.37 -7.03
C PHE A 72 -32.13 2.71 -7.28
N LEU A 73 -31.68 3.48 -8.29
CA LEU A 73 -32.31 4.77 -8.63
C LEU A 73 -33.72 4.60 -9.15
N GLN A 74 -34.04 3.46 -9.78
CA GLN A 74 -35.36 3.12 -10.28
C GLN A 74 -36.31 2.58 -9.19
N THR A 75 -35.76 2.11 -8.04
CA THR A 75 -36.57 1.61 -6.91
C THR A 75 -37.44 2.75 -6.33
N PRO A 76 -38.76 2.52 -6.11
CA PRO A 76 -39.67 3.55 -5.60
C PRO A 76 -39.26 4.03 -4.21
N PRO A 77 -39.50 5.32 -3.86
CA PRO A 77 -39.09 5.93 -2.59
C PRO A 77 -39.57 5.19 -1.33
N SER A 78 -40.72 4.54 -1.41
CA SER A 78 -41.34 3.77 -0.30
C SER A 78 -40.50 2.54 0.10
N GLU A 79 -39.84 1.91 -0.85
CA GLU A 79 -38.99 0.75 -0.62
C GLU A 79 -37.52 1.13 -0.36
N ARG A 80 -37.11 2.32 -0.75
CA ARG A 80 -35.75 2.81 -0.57
C ARG A 80 -35.31 2.92 0.89
N HIS A 81 -36.23 3.10 1.83
CA HIS A 81 -35.86 3.26 3.25
C HIS A 81 -35.15 2.05 3.84
N HIS A 82 -35.48 0.84 3.41
CA HIS A 82 -34.81 -0.37 3.88
C HIS A 82 -33.48 -0.61 3.17
N ASP A 83 -33.35 -0.18 1.90
CA ASP A 83 -32.17 -0.37 1.08
C ASP A 83 -31.24 0.85 1.04
N SER A 84 -31.69 2.02 1.52
CA SER A 84 -30.87 3.26 1.55
C SER A 84 -29.52 3.07 2.24
N PHE A 85 -29.49 2.23 3.29
CA PHE A 85 -28.24 1.96 4.01
C PHE A 85 -27.28 1.07 3.21
N ARG A 86 -27.81 0.09 2.47
CA ARG A 86 -26.98 -0.76 1.58
C ARG A 86 -26.39 0.07 0.46
N PHE A 87 -27.17 1.00 -0.06
CA PHE A 87 -26.76 1.93 -1.12
C PHE A 87 -25.68 2.91 -0.64
N LEU A 88 -25.85 3.49 0.55
CA LEU A 88 -24.91 4.45 1.13
C LEU A 88 -23.47 3.92 1.20
N VAL A 89 -23.30 2.61 1.28
CA VAL A 89 -21.99 1.96 1.35
C VAL A 89 -21.56 1.39 0.00
N ALA A 90 -22.50 0.83 -0.77
CA ALA A 90 -22.18 0.22 -2.06
C ALA A 90 -21.65 1.25 -3.07
N VAL A 91 -22.22 2.44 -3.09
CA VAL A 91 -21.82 3.50 -4.02
C VAL A 91 -20.40 4.01 -3.73
N PRO A 92 -20.03 4.43 -2.50
CA PRO A 92 -18.66 4.83 -2.22
C PRO A 92 -17.65 3.69 -2.42
N ALA A 93 -18.02 2.43 -2.11
CA ALA A 93 -17.15 1.28 -2.36
C ALA A 93 -16.90 1.07 -3.86
N PHE A 94 -17.93 1.25 -4.69
CA PHE A 94 -17.81 1.17 -6.14
C PHE A 94 -16.92 2.29 -6.69
N PHE A 95 -17.15 3.55 -6.28
CA PHE A 95 -16.28 4.66 -6.68
C PHE A 95 -14.85 4.49 -6.17
N GLY A 96 -14.68 3.99 -4.96
CA GLY A 96 -13.37 3.65 -4.41
C GLY A 96 -12.64 2.59 -5.23
N PHE A 97 -13.36 1.57 -5.72
CA PHE A 97 -12.80 0.57 -6.62
C PHE A 97 -12.36 1.18 -7.96
N VAL A 98 -13.23 1.98 -8.59
CA VAL A 98 -12.92 2.66 -9.85
C VAL A 98 -11.71 3.56 -9.69
N ALA A 99 -11.70 4.39 -8.65
CA ALA A 99 -10.55 5.25 -8.33
C ALA A 99 -9.27 4.43 -8.14
N MET A 100 -9.34 3.31 -7.41
CA MET A 100 -8.21 2.42 -7.17
C MET A 100 -7.62 1.88 -8.48
N VAL A 101 -8.47 1.38 -9.39
CA VAL A 101 -8.03 0.87 -10.69
C VAL A 101 -7.38 1.97 -11.52
N LEU A 102 -7.99 3.15 -11.63
CA LEU A 102 -7.44 4.29 -12.36
C LEU A 102 -6.10 4.76 -11.79
N LEU A 103 -5.96 4.77 -10.46
CA LEU A 103 -4.72 5.14 -9.80
C LEU A 103 -3.61 4.11 -10.08
N TRP A 104 -3.93 2.82 -10.08
CA TRP A 104 -2.93 1.80 -10.46
C TRP A 104 -2.51 1.86 -11.92
N VAL A 105 -3.42 2.24 -12.83
CA VAL A 105 -3.04 2.55 -14.23
C VAL A 105 -2.01 3.69 -14.27
N ARG A 106 -2.24 4.75 -13.47
CA ARG A 106 -1.29 5.87 -13.36
C ARG A 106 0.05 5.43 -12.76
N VAL A 107 0.05 4.61 -11.71
CA VAL A 107 1.27 4.03 -11.12
C VAL A 107 2.00 3.19 -12.17
N ALA A 108 1.27 2.38 -12.94
CA ALA A 108 1.81 1.56 -14.01
C ALA A 108 2.57 2.39 -15.05
N GLY A 109 2.02 3.52 -15.46
CA GLY A 109 2.68 4.44 -16.41
C GLY A 109 4.01 5.04 -15.90
N ARG A 110 4.18 5.13 -14.57
CA ARG A 110 5.39 5.66 -13.93
C ARG A 110 6.35 4.58 -13.44
N TRP A 111 5.94 3.33 -13.52
CA TRP A 111 6.65 2.18 -12.95
C TRP A 111 8.10 2.06 -13.46
N MET A 112 8.30 2.27 -14.76
CA MET A 112 9.64 2.20 -15.35
C MET A 112 10.59 3.25 -14.79
N GLY A 113 10.09 4.48 -14.58
CA GLY A 113 10.89 5.55 -13.97
C GLY A 113 11.29 5.23 -12.53
N LEU A 114 10.36 4.68 -11.73
CA LEU A 114 10.66 4.22 -10.38
C LEU A 114 11.72 3.11 -10.39
N TRP A 115 11.63 2.22 -11.37
CA TRP A 115 12.55 1.09 -11.48
C TRP A 115 13.99 1.52 -11.78
N VAL A 116 14.16 2.50 -12.66
CA VAL A 116 15.49 3.08 -12.93
C VAL A 116 16.10 3.67 -11.64
N LEU A 117 15.29 4.33 -10.81
CA LEU A 117 15.78 4.86 -9.52
C LEU A 117 16.17 3.74 -8.55
N VAL A 118 15.43 2.63 -8.52
CA VAL A 118 15.78 1.46 -7.70
C VAL A 118 17.09 0.83 -8.16
N ASP A 119 17.25 0.60 -9.47
CA ASP A 119 18.48 0.02 -10.02
C ASP A 119 19.71 0.91 -9.71
N GLU A 120 19.59 2.21 -9.88
CA GLU A 120 20.66 3.16 -9.56
C GLU A 120 21.00 3.16 -8.06
N LEU A 121 19.99 3.04 -7.20
CA LEU A 121 20.18 2.94 -5.75
C LEU A 121 20.86 1.61 -5.39
N GLU A 122 20.43 0.48 -5.97
CA GLU A 122 21.02 -0.83 -5.73
C GLU A 122 22.49 -0.90 -6.12
N ASP A 123 22.86 -0.33 -7.27
CA ASP A 123 24.26 -0.25 -7.72
C ASP A 123 25.12 0.52 -6.71
N ARG A 124 24.61 1.62 -6.15
CA ARG A 124 25.31 2.39 -5.12
C ARG A 124 25.42 1.63 -3.80
N LEU A 125 24.33 1.04 -3.30
CA LEU A 125 24.31 0.25 -2.08
C LEU A 125 25.31 -0.93 -2.19
N TRP A 126 25.38 -1.55 -3.36
CA TRP A 126 26.35 -2.61 -3.63
C TRP A 126 27.79 -2.13 -3.48
N GLY A 127 28.11 -0.93 -3.98
CA GLY A 127 29.42 -0.30 -3.80
C GLY A 127 29.79 -0.08 -2.33
N HIS A 128 28.80 0.10 -1.45
CA HIS A 128 29.00 0.24 0.00
C HIS A 128 28.93 -1.10 0.77
N GLY A 129 28.94 -2.25 0.07
CA GLY A 129 29.01 -3.58 0.67
C GLY A 129 27.66 -4.16 1.12
N VAL A 130 26.53 -3.55 0.73
CA VAL A 130 25.19 -4.09 1.00
C VAL A 130 24.84 -5.08 -0.10
N HIS A 131 25.04 -6.36 0.17
CA HIS A 131 24.86 -7.42 -0.84
C HIS A 131 23.55 -8.21 -0.69
N ARG A 132 22.80 -8.02 0.38
CA ARG A 132 21.55 -8.75 0.66
C ARG A 132 20.58 -7.93 1.49
N LEU A 133 19.29 -8.08 1.20
CA LEU A 133 18.16 -7.51 1.94
C LEU A 133 17.30 -8.66 2.55
N PRO A 134 17.82 -9.46 3.48
CA PRO A 134 17.15 -10.68 3.95
C PRO A 134 15.83 -10.41 4.66
N ARG A 135 15.73 -9.26 5.33
CA ARG A 135 14.49 -8.85 6.02
C ARG A 135 13.39 -8.48 5.05
N LEU A 136 13.72 -7.80 3.94
CA LEU A 136 12.75 -7.47 2.91
C LEU A 136 12.13 -8.75 2.34
N HIS A 137 12.96 -9.70 1.92
CA HIS A 137 12.47 -10.96 1.35
C HIS A 137 11.54 -11.71 2.31
N ARG A 138 11.91 -11.82 3.58
CA ARG A 138 11.08 -12.47 4.61
C ARG A 138 9.77 -11.72 4.86
N ARG A 139 9.83 -10.38 5.00
CA ARG A 139 8.64 -9.54 5.24
C ARG A 139 7.70 -9.57 4.05
N ALA A 140 8.20 -9.42 2.82
CA ALA A 140 7.40 -9.46 1.59
C ALA A 140 6.73 -10.83 1.41
N ARG A 141 7.48 -11.92 1.64
CA ARG A 141 6.95 -13.28 1.57
C ARG A 141 5.85 -13.53 2.61
N ASN A 142 6.08 -13.15 3.86
CA ASN A 142 5.09 -13.32 4.92
C ASN A 142 3.84 -12.48 4.66
N ALA A 143 3.98 -11.24 4.17
CA ALA A 143 2.87 -10.40 3.77
C ALA A 143 2.07 -11.04 2.62
N SER A 144 2.76 -11.59 1.61
CA SER A 144 2.11 -12.27 0.50
C SER A 144 1.30 -13.47 0.96
N TYR A 145 1.86 -14.34 1.81
CA TYR A 145 1.12 -15.50 2.34
C TYR A 145 -0.08 -15.09 3.19
N ALA A 146 0.08 -14.11 4.08
CA ALA A 146 -1.00 -13.68 4.95
C ALA A 146 -2.15 -13.03 4.15
N ILE A 147 -1.84 -12.16 3.19
CA ILE A 147 -2.89 -11.52 2.35
C ILE A 147 -3.57 -12.53 1.42
N VAL A 148 -2.84 -13.50 0.87
CA VAL A 148 -3.44 -14.58 0.07
C VAL A 148 -4.38 -15.41 0.94
N LEU A 149 -3.98 -15.78 2.15
CA LEU A 149 -4.84 -16.49 3.10
C LEU A 149 -6.10 -15.69 3.42
N VAL A 150 -5.95 -14.41 3.73
CA VAL A 150 -7.06 -13.48 3.97
C VAL A 150 -8.00 -13.42 2.77
N ALA A 151 -7.46 -13.30 1.55
CA ALA A 151 -8.24 -13.28 0.31
C ALA A 151 -9.02 -14.59 0.11
N ILE A 152 -8.40 -15.76 0.35
CA ILE A 152 -9.06 -17.06 0.26
C ILE A 152 -10.24 -17.12 1.25
N VAL A 153 -9.99 -16.80 2.53
CA VAL A 153 -11.00 -16.82 3.58
C VAL A 153 -12.16 -15.88 3.26
N GLN A 154 -11.87 -14.66 2.81
CA GLN A 154 -12.87 -13.67 2.42
C GLN A 154 -13.70 -14.13 1.23
N ASN A 155 -13.06 -14.66 0.18
CA ASN A 155 -13.74 -15.13 -1.02
C ASN A 155 -14.60 -16.37 -0.74
N THR A 156 -14.11 -17.30 0.08
CA THR A 156 -14.91 -18.45 0.54
C THR A 156 -16.15 -17.99 1.29
N ASN A 157 -16.04 -17.01 2.17
CA ASN A 157 -17.18 -16.46 2.89
C ASN A 157 -18.21 -15.79 1.94
N VAL A 158 -17.75 -15.05 0.93
CA VAL A 158 -18.62 -14.45 -0.11
C VAL A 158 -19.32 -15.54 -0.91
N LEU A 159 -18.59 -16.59 -1.30
CA LEU A 159 -19.12 -17.72 -2.05
C LEU A 159 -20.22 -18.46 -1.27
N VAL A 160 -19.94 -18.86 -0.04
CA VAL A 160 -20.90 -19.59 0.83
C VAL A 160 -22.18 -18.79 1.06
N ARG A 161 -22.10 -17.47 1.17
CA ARG A 161 -23.27 -16.60 1.37
C ARG A 161 -24.16 -16.47 0.14
N ARG A 162 -23.56 -16.48 -1.05
CA ARG A 162 -24.28 -16.21 -2.30
C ARG A 162 -24.62 -17.47 -3.09
N LEU A 163 -24.19 -18.61 -2.65
CA LEU A 163 -24.69 -19.89 -3.15
C LEU A 163 -25.92 -20.32 -2.32
N PRO A 164 -27.04 -20.71 -2.93
CA PRO A 164 -27.28 -20.92 -4.37
C PRO A 164 -27.76 -19.65 -5.08
N ALA A 165 -26.97 -19.15 -6.04
CA ALA A 165 -27.42 -18.11 -6.95
C ALA A 165 -28.40 -18.71 -7.96
N SER A 166 -29.62 -18.19 -8.05
CA SER A 166 -30.69 -18.76 -8.88
C SER A 166 -30.83 -18.07 -10.24
N GLY A 167 -30.25 -16.85 -10.38
CA GLY A 167 -30.39 -16.05 -11.59
C GLY A 167 -29.08 -15.45 -12.11
N LEU A 168 -29.06 -15.04 -13.37
CA LEU A 168 -27.89 -14.41 -14.01
C LEU A 168 -27.40 -13.16 -13.23
N TYR A 169 -28.33 -12.38 -12.70
CA TYR A 169 -28.03 -11.19 -11.92
C TYR A 169 -27.29 -11.53 -10.60
N GLU A 170 -27.72 -12.58 -9.89
CA GLU A 170 -27.05 -13.03 -8.65
C GLU A 170 -25.63 -13.55 -8.93
N TRP A 171 -25.45 -14.28 -10.04
CA TRP A 171 -24.13 -14.70 -10.49
C TRP A 171 -23.24 -13.51 -10.84
N ALA A 172 -23.76 -12.49 -11.51
CA ALA A 172 -23.01 -11.28 -11.82
C ALA A 172 -22.58 -10.54 -10.54
N LEU A 173 -23.46 -10.40 -9.55
CA LEU A 173 -23.16 -9.82 -8.26
C LEU A 173 -22.13 -10.64 -7.45
N LEU A 174 -22.18 -11.98 -7.55
CA LEU A 174 -21.20 -12.85 -6.92
C LEU A 174 -19.80 -12.60 -7.52
N VAL A 175 -19.69 -12.67 -8.86
CA VAL A 175 -18.42 -12.43 -9.56
C VAL A 175 -17.87 -11.03 -9.21
N CYS A 176 -18.71 -10.01 -9.25
CA CYS A 176 -18.33 -8.65 -8.89
C CYS A 176 -17.78 -8.57 -7.45
N SER A 177 -18.46 -9.21 -6.49
CA SER A 177 -18.03 -9.23 -5.08
C SER A 177 -16.69 -9.94 -4.88
N LEU A 178 -16.45 -11.02 -5.62
CA LEU A 178 -15.17 -11.74 -5.62
C LEU A 178 -14.05 -10.86 -6.21
N CYS A 179 -14.31 -10.20 -7.33
CA CYS A 179 -13.35 -9.27 -7.95
C CYS A 179 -13.01 -8.11 -7.01
N PHE A 180 -14.00 -7.49 -6.35
CA PHE A 180 -13.77 -6.45 -5.36
C PHE A 180 -12.88 -6.93 -4.22
N SER A 181 -13.19 -8.10 -3.66
CA SER A 181 -12.39 -8.69 -2.58
C SER A 181 -10.93 -8.89 -3.00
N VAL A 182 -10.71 -9.44 -4.18
CA VAL A 182 -9.38 -9.68 -4.74
C VAL A 182 -8.63 -8.36 -4.90
N VAL A 183 -9.24 -7.36 -5.55
CA VAL A 183 -8.60 -6.07 -5.82
C VAL A 183 -8.19 -5.37 -4.52
N PHE A 184 -9.08 -5.30 -3.53
CA PHE A 184 -8.76 -4.62 -2.26
C PHE A 184 -7.66 -5.33 -1.46
N ASN A 185 -7.66 -6.66 -1.43
CA ASN A 185 -6.62 -7.42 -0.73
C ASN A 185 -5.25 -7.25 -1.39
N PHE A 186 -5.18 -7.31 -2.71
CA PHE A 186 -3.91 -7.16 -3.40
C PHE A 186 -3.43 -5.72 -3.46
N ASN A 187 -4.33 -4.74 -3.44
CA ASN A 187 -3.94 -3.34 -3.24
C ASN A 187 -3.21 -3.16 -1.90
N ALA A 188 -3.76 -3.70 -0.82
CA ALA A 188 -3.10 -3.67 0.49
C ALA A 188 -1.74 -4.39 0.45
N LEU A 189 -1.64 -5.56 -0.22
CA LEU A 189 -0.39 -6.28 -0.38
C LEU A 189 0.68 -5.43 -1.07
N LEU A 190 0.33 -4.78 -2.19
CA LEU A 190 1.28 -3.93 -2.92
C LEU A 190 1.74 -2.75 -2.08
N LEU A 191 0.84 -2.05 -1.41
CA LEU A 191 1.18 -0.94 -0.52
C LEU A 191 2.10 -1.38 0.61
N ILE A 192 1.80 -2.51 1.26
CA ILE A 192 2.61 -3.09 2.34
C ILE A 192 4.02 -3.44 1.84
N VAL A 193 4.12 -4.11 0.70
CA VAL A 193 5.40 -4.58 0.17
C VAL A 193 6.26 -3.41 -0.33
N LEU A 194 5.67 -2.43 -1.00
CA LEU A 194 6.38 -1.22 -1.44
C LEU A 194 6.86 -0.39 -0.24
N SER A 195 6.04 -0.27 0.80
CA SER A 195 6.42 0.40 2.05
C SER A 195 7.60 -0.30 2.73
N TYR A 196 7.58 -1.64 2.80
CA TYR A 196 8.70 -2.40 3.35
C TYR A 196 9.96 -2.30 2.50
N ALA A 197 9.82 -2.27 1.16
CA ALA A 197 10.96 -2.10 0.27
C ALA A 197 11.65 -0.75 0.51
N LEU A 198 10.88 0.33 0.60
CA LEU A 198 11.41 1.66 0.87
C LEU A 198 12.03 1.77 2.27
N ALA A 199 11.35 1.23 3.30
CA ALA A 199 11.88 1.21 4.67
C ALA A 199 13.21 0.44 4.74
N GLU A 200 13.33 -0.67 4.01
CA GLU A 200 14.57 -1.45 3.97
C GLU A 200 15.69 -0.74 3.21
N CYS A 201 15.39 0.13 2.23
CA CYS A 201 16.37 0.99 1.59
C CYS A 201 16.98 1.99 2.59
N PHE A 202 16.17 2.66 3.43
CA PHE A 202 16.67 3.52 4.49
C PHE A 202 17.53 2.75 5.49
N ARG A 203 17.08 1.57 5.87
CA ARG A 203 17.83 0.70 6.77
C ARG A 203 19.15 0.24 6.18
N ALA A 204 19.17 -0.16 4.91
CA ALA A 204 20.38 -0.56 4.21
C ALA A 204 21.39 0.58 4.17
N PHE A 205 20.92 1.81 3.95
CA PHE A 205 21.72 3.02 4.07
C PHE A 205 22.30 3.18 5.47
N THR A 206 21.48 3.04 6.52
CA THR A 206 21.94 3.15 7.92
C THR A 206 23.02 2.13 8.23
N VAL A 207 22.83 0.86 7.83
CA VAL A 207 23.81 -0.21 8.05
C VAL A 207 25.12 0.08 7.30
N ALA A 208 25.05 0.60 6.06
CA ALA A 208 26.24 0.99 5.31
C ALA A 208 27.01 2.13 6.02
N LEU A 209 26.27 3.12 6.53
CA LEU A 209 26.84 4.24 7.27
C LEU A 209 27.52 3.77 8.58
N GLU A 210 26.84 2.93 9.38
CA GLU A 210 27.36 2.35 10.62
C GLU A 210 28.61 1.52 10.39
N SER A 211 28.59 0.66 9.35
CA SER A 211 29.73 -0.18 9.01
C SER A 211 30.95 0.64 8.59
N SER A 212 30.74 1.73 7.89
CA SER A 212 31.80 2.66 7.50
C SER A 212 32.35 3.41 8.72
N ALA A 213 31.48 3.88 9.61
CA ALA A 213 31.89 4.53 10.85
C ALA A 213 32.71 3.60 11.73
N GLN A 214 32.30 2.32 11.86
CA GLN A 214 33.07 1.33 12.64
C GLN A 214 34.47 1.08 12.08
N LYS A 215 34.61 1.03 10.74
CA LYS A 215 35.92 0.85 10.10
C LYS A 215 36.86 2.01 10.31
N CYS A 216 36.34 3.20 10.62
CA CYS A 216 37.08 4.45 10.78
C CYS A 216 37.08 4.94 12.24
N ASP A 217 36.93 4.07 13.24
CA ASP A 217 36.90 4.41 14.68
C ASP A 217 35.90 5.55 15.01
N GLY A 218 34.74 5.52 14.39
CA GLY A 218 33.67 6.52 14.54
C GLY A 218 33.91 7.83 13.80
N ARG A 219 34.98 7.96 13.00
CA ARG A 219 35.38 9.17 12.29
C ARG A 219 35.33 8.97 10.77
N ILE A 220 34.23 9.30 10.15
CA ILE A 220 34.10 9.19 8.68
C ILE A 220 34.89 10.33 7.99
N PRO A 221 35.75 10.04 7.00
CA PRO A 221 36.46 11.06 6.23
C PRO A 221 35.47 11.93 5.41
N PRO A 222 35.79 13.19 5.13
CA PRO A 222 34.90 14.13 4.41
C PRO A 222 34.44 13.60 3.06
N GLU A 223 35.32 12.96 2.30
CA GLU A 223 35.02 12.39 0.98
C GLU A 223 33.96 11.29 1.08
N ALA A 224 34.11 10.36 2.04
CA ALA A 224 33.13 9.32 2.28
C ALA A 224 31.79 9.89 2.79
N MET A 225 31.83 10.99 3.56
CA MET A 225 30.61 11.68 4.01
C MET A 225 29.82 12.26 2.82
N GLU A 226 30.50 12.81 1.81
CA GLU A 226 29.85 13.29 0.59
C GLU A 226 29.25 12.13 -0.22
N ASP A 227 29.94 11.01 -0.33
CA ASP A 227 29.39 9.81 -0.97
C ASP A 227 28.11 9.32 -0.27
N PHE A 228 28.08 9.34 1.07
CA PHE A 228 26.87 9.03 1.84
C PHE A 228 25.78 10.08 1.64
N ARG A 229 26.10 11.36 1.50
CA ARG A 229 25.11 12.38 1.20
C ARG A 229 24.46 12.14 -0.18
N VAL A 230 25.27 11.80 -1.19
CA VAL A 230 24.77 11.45 -2.53
C VAL A 230 23.88 10.21 -2.48
N LEU A 231 24.28 9.17 -1.74
CA LEU A 231 23.49 7.96 -1.56
C LEU A 231 22.15 8.27 -0.83
N TYR A 232 22.20 9.09 0.23
CA TYR A 232 21.00 9.54 0.94
C TYR A 232 20.03 10.29 -0.01
N ASN A 233 20.54 11.19 -0.84
CA ASN A 233 19.73 11.91 -1.84
C ASN A 233 19.03 10.95 -2.81
N LYS A 234 19.64 9.82 -3.18
CA LYS A 234 19.02 8.80 -4.02
C LYS A 234 17.87 8.07 -3.28
N VAL A 235 18.07 7.73 -2.01
CA VAL A 235 17.00 7.12 -1.19
C VAL A 235 15.84 8.08 -1.00
N CYS A 236 16.12 9.35 -0.73
CA CYS A 236 15.10 10.41 -0.61
C CYS A 236 14.36 10.63 -1.94
N GLY A 237 15.08 10.70 -3.05
CA GLY A 237 14.50 10.83 -4.39
C GLY A 237 13.58 9.66 -4.73
N LEU A 238 13.98 8.42 -4.41
CA LEU A 238 13.12 7.25 -4.56
C LEU A 238 11.89 7.34 -3.67
N SER A 239 12.06 7.77 -2.41
CA SER A 239 10.95 7.95 -1.47
C SER A 239 9.91 8.96 -1.98
N LEU A 240 10.37 10.10 -2.47
CA LEU A 240 9.50 11.14 -3.01
C LEU A 240 8.79 10.68 -4.29
N ALA A 241 9.50 10.04 -5.20
CA ALA A 241 8.93 9.50 -6.44
C ALA A 241 7.88 8.42 -6.16
N LEU A 242 8.14 7.52 -5.20
CA LEU A 242 7.20 6.49 -4.78
C LEU A 242 5.98 7.11 -4.09
N ASP A 243 6.19 8.05 -3.16
CA ASP A 243 5.10 8.74 -2.46
C ASP A 243 4.17 9.43 -3.45
N HIS A 244 4.69 10.21 -4.39
CA HIS A 244 3.90 10.85 -5.44
C HIS A 244 3.07 9.87 -6.28
N CYS A 245 3.54 8.63 -6.44
CA CYS A 245 2.79 7.59 -7.16
C CYS A 245 1.71 6.93 -6.29
N VAL A 246 2.03 6.57 -5.05
CA VAL A 246 1.16 5.73 -4.21
C VAL A 246 0.30 6.52 -3.22
N SER A 247 0.59 7.79 -2.96
CA SER A 247 -0.11 8.66 -2.02
C SER A 247 -1.64 8.71 -2.25
N PRO A 248 -2.17 8.87 -3.48
CA PRO A 248 -3.60 8.81 -3.72
C PRO A 248 -4.18 7.40 -3.49
N VAL A 249 -3.40 6.35 -3.81
CA VAL A 249 -3.81 4.95 -3.59
C VAL A 249 -3.94 4.66 -2.10
N ILE A 250 -3.03 5.17 -1.29
CA ILE A 250 -3.06 5.06 0.18
C ILE A 250 -4.32 5.72 0.74
N LEU A 251 -4.66 6.94 0.27
CA LEU A 251 -5.89 7.62 0.72
C LEU A 251 -7.13 6.79 0.41
N VAL A 252 -7.27 6.31 -0.83
CA VAL A 252 -8.43 5.49 -1.23
C VAL A 252 -8.49 4.20 -0.43
N ALA A 253 -7.35 3.56 -0.16
CA ALA A 253 -7.29 2.35 0.66
C ALA A 253 -7.76 2.61 2.10
N ILE A 254 -7.23 3.64 2.75
CA ILE A 254 -7.62 4.04 4.12
C ILE A 254 -9.10 4.39 4.18
N PHE A 255 -9.60 5.16 3.22
CA PHE A 255 -11.00 5.58 3.15
C PHE A 255 -11.94 4.40 2.97
N THR A 256 -11.67 3.51 2.02
CA THR A 256 -12.52 2.35 1.74
C THR A 256 -12.54 1.36 2.90
N ASP A 257 -11.38 1.05 3.51
CA ASP A 257 -11.33 0.18 4.68
C ASP A 257 -12.05 0.80 5.89
N GLY A 258 -11.89 2.11 6.09
CA GLY A 258 -12.62 2.87 7.11
C GLY A 258 -14.14 2.79 6.93
N LEU A 259 -14.64 2.97 5.71
CA LEU A 259 -16.07 2.82 5.40
C LEU A 259 -16.59 1.41 5.71
N TYR A 260 -15.81 0.37 5.40
CA TYR A 260 -16.22 -1.01 5.74
C TYR A 260 -16.29 -1.24 7.25
N ILE A 261 -15.37 -0.65 8.02
CA ILE A 261 -15.37 -0.72 9.49
C ILE A 261 -16.59 0.01 10.05
N CYS A 262 -16.85 1.26 9.62
CA CYS A 262 -18.02 2.03 10.02
C CYS A 262 -19.32 1.28 9.71
N ARG A 263 -19.45 0.76 8.48
CA ARG A 263 -20.61 -0.05 8.10
C ARG A 263 -20.85 -1.21 9.05
N PHE A 264 -19.80 -1.93 9.42
CA PHE A 264 -19.93 -3.07 10.31
C PHE A 264 -20.46 -2.65 11.69
N ILE A 265 -19.91 -1.59 12.26
CA ILE A 265 -20.31 -1.08 13.57
C ILE A 265 -21.80 -0.68 13.53
N LEU A 266 -22.21 0.08 12.51
CA LEU A 266 -23.60 0.48 12.33
C LEU A 266 -24.56 -0.72 12.21
N LEU A 267 -24.18 -1.74 11.43
CA LEU A 267 -25.00 -2.94 11.27
C LEU A 267 -25.06 -3.75 12.56
N SER A 268 -23.98 -3.83 13.31
CA SER A 268 -23.95 -4.53 14.61
C SER A 268 -24.86 -3.89 15.64
N LEU A 269 -25.08 -2.57 15.54
CA LEU A 269 -25.97 -1.82 16.43
C LEU A 269 -27.43 -1.86 15.98
N ALA A 270 -27.68 -1.95 14.66
CA ALA A 270 -29.04 -1.93 14.11
C ALA A 270 -29.75 -3.29 14.14
N VAL A 271 -29.03 -4.40 14.16
CA VAL A 271 -29.58 -5.76 14.04
C VAL A 271 -29.14 -6.59 15.23
N SER A 272 -30.09 -7.03 16.05
CA SER A 272 -29.86 -7.92 17.20
C SER A 272 -29.30 -9.31 16.81
N ALA A 273 -29.35 -9.69 15.54
CA ALA A 273 -28.79 -10.91 14.99
C ALA A 273 -27.41 -10.61 14.34
N GLN A 274 -26.36 -10.79 15.13
CA GLN A 274 -24.98 -10.65 14.69
C GLN A 274 -24.64 -11.75 13.66
N ASN A 275 -24.57 -11.39 12.38
CA ASN A 275 -24.15 -12.28 11.32
C ASN A 275 -22.64 -12.52 11.40
N TRP A 276 -22.20 -13.71 11.80
CA TRP A 276 -20.80 -14.15 11.87
C TRP A 276 -19.95 -13.67 10.68
N SER A 277 -20.51 -13.74 9.50
CA SER A 277 -19.84 -13.35 8.27
C SER A 277 -19.60 -11.82 8.13
N SER A 278 -20.47 -10.97 8.71
CA SER A 278 -20.23 -9.51 8.75
C SER A 278 -19.11 -9.18 9.71
N THR A 279 -19.07 -9.85 10.86
CA THR A 279 -17.97 -9.72 11.84
C THR A 279 -16.64 -10.11 11.22
N MET A 280 -16.61 -11.21 10.48
CA MET A 280 -15.42 -11.68 9.80
C MET A 280 -14.90 -10.67 8.75
N LEU A 281 -15.79 -10.10 7.92
CA LEU A 281 -15.41 -9.09 6.93
C LEU A 281 -14.85 -7.83 7.59
N ALA A 282 -15.45 -7.38 8.68
CA ALA A 282 -14.95 -6.23 9.42
C ALA A 282 -13.58 -6.49 10.06
N THR A 283 -13.40 -7.67 10.64
CA THR A 283 -12.10 -8.06 11.22
C THR A 283 -11.01 -8.10 10.16
N ILE A 284 -11.31 -8.62 8.97
CA ILE A 284 -10.39 -8.61 7.83
C ILE A 284 -10.07 -7.18 7.38
N SER A 285 -11.08 -6.31 7.25
CA SER A 285 -10.87 -4.91 6.86
C SER A 285 -10.05 -4.16 7.90
N LEU A 286 -10.33 -4.37 9.18
CA LEU A 286 -9.55 -3.77 10.27
C LEU A 286 -8.09 -4.25 10.27
N PHE A 287 -7.87 -5.56 10.09
CA PHE A 287 -6.53 -6.13 10.00
C PHE A 287 -5.74 -5.51 8.82
N ARG A 288 -6.36 -5.44 7.64
CA ARG A 288 -5.76 -4.85 6.44
C ARG A 288 -5.45 -3.38 6.64
N PHE A 289 -6.39 -2.61 7.18
CA PHE A 289 -6.25 -1.20 7.50
C PHE A 289 -5.06 -0.94 8.44
N VAL A 290 -5.04 -1.64 9.58
CA VAL A 290 -3.96 -1.52 10.58
C VAL A 290 -2.61 -1.88 9.97
N TRP A 291 -2.54 -2.98 9.24
CA TRP A 291 -1.28 -3.44 8.66
C TRP A 291 -0.76 -2.48 7.59
N THR A 292 -1.61 -1.94 6.73
CA THR A 292 -1.22 -0.95 5.72
C THR A 292 -0.64 0.30 6.36
N ILE A 293 -1.29 0.85 7.39
CA ILE A 293 -0.78 2.03 8.12
C ILE A 293 0.54 1.72 8.82
N LEU A 294 0.66 0.57 9.49
CA LEU A 294 1.91 0.18 10.17
C LEU A 294 3.06 -0.03 9.19
N ALA A 295 2.81 -0.65 8.04
CA ALA A 295 3.80 -0.81 6.99
C ALA A 295 4.25 0.54 6.43
N ALA A 296 3.30 1.42 6.08
CA ALA A 296 3.62 2.76 5.57
C ALA A 296 4.36 3.62 6.61
N SER A 297 3.97 3.55 7.89
CA SER A 297 4.64 4.27 8.97
C SER A 297 6.06 3.75 9.27
N SER A 298 6.39 2.52 8.84
CA SER A 298 7.74 1.96 9.03
C SER A 298 8.79 2.75 8.26
N VAL A 299 8.45 3.36 7.13
CA VAL A 299 9.34 4.23 6.35
C VAL A 299 9.81 5.41 7.21
N HIS A 300 8.87 6.10 7.84
CA HIS A 300 9.19 7.21 8.74
C HIS A 300 10.02 6.76 9.94
N SER A 301 9.73 5.58 10.50
CA SER A 301 10.49 5.04 11.64
C SER A 301 11.95 4.71 11.27
N GLU A 302 12.19 4.10 10.10
CA GLU A 302 13.55 3.79 9.63
C GLU A 302 14.29 5.08 9.25
N TRP A 303 13.63 6.08 8.65
CA TRP A 303 14.22 7.39 8.44
C TRP A 303 14.63 8.08 9.75
N GLN A 304 13.79 8.04 10.81
CA GLN A 304 14.16 8.56 12.14
C GLN A 304 15.36 7.83 12.73
N SER A 305 15.44 6.50 12.54
CA SER A 305 16.58 5.69 12.95
C SER A 305 17.86 6.13 12.24
N THR A 306 17.78 6.37 10.91
CA THR A 306 18.89 6.93 10.11
C THR A 306 19.37 8.27 10.65
N LYS A 307 18.43 9.17 10.96
CA LYS A 307 18.73 10.47 11.58
C LYS A 307 19.45 10.33 12.91
N SER A 308 18.96 9.43 13.78
CA SER A 308 19.56 9.17 15.09
C SER A 308 20.97 8.57 14.96
N CYS A 309 21.17 7.65 14.02
CA CYS A 309 22.47 7.06 13.72
C CYS A 309 23.49 8.15 13.29
N LEU A 310 23.09 9.02 12.36
CA LEU A 310 23.98 10.10 11.88
C LEU A 310 24.35 11.07 13.01
N HIS A 311 23.44 11.38 13.92
CA HIS A 311 23.75 12.22 15.09
C HIS A 311 24.77 11.56 16.04
N GLY A 312 24.84 10.23 16.07
CA GLY A 312 25.83 9.48 16.88
C GLY A 312 27.22 9.41 16.24
N ILE A 313 27.36 9.73 14.95
CA ILE A 313 28.63 9.67 14.25
C ILE A 313 29.34 11.01 14.33
N VAL A 314 30.56 11.00 14.86
CA VAL A 314 31.40 12.20 14.94
C VAL A 314 32.17 12.37 13.63
N PRO A 315 31.97 13.48 12.88
CA PRO A 315 32.77 13.74 11.68
C PRO A 315 34.22 14.01 12.04
N CYS A 316 35.15 13.45 11.27
CA CYS A 316 36.60 13.55 11.51
C CYS A 316 37.12 15.00 11.48
N ARG A 317 36.50 15.87 10.73
CA ARG A 317 36.64 17.33 10.73
C ARG A 317 35.26 17.95 10.57
N ARG A 318 35.00 19.10 11.21
CA ARG A 318 33.82 19.93 10.90
C ARG A 318 33.98 20.52 9.49
N GLY A 319 33.83 19.68 8.46
CA GLY A 319 33.84 20.10 7.07
C GLY A 319 32.50 20.73 6.67
N VAL A 320 32.51 21.55 5.64
CA VAL A 320 31.31 22.18 5.08
C VAL A 320 30.33 21.10 4.60
N GLU A 321 30.81 20.01 4.04
CA GLU A 321 30.02 18.88 3.52
C GLU A 321 29.27 18.15 4.63
N ALA A 322 29.94 17.86 5.75
CA ALA A 322 29.30 17.25 6.91
C ALA A 322 28.18 18.15 7.45
N THR A 323 28.44 19.46 7.58
CA THR A 323 27.44 20.42 8.05
C THR A 323 26.25 20.50 7.10
N ARG A 324 26.48 20.51 5.79
CA ARG A 324 25.41 20.47 4.77
C ARG A 324 24.55 19.22 4.90
N PHE A 325 25.18 18.06 5.04
CA PHE A 325 24.46 16.79 5.17
C PHE A 325 23.62 16.73 6.47
N PHE A 326 24.20 17.16 7.60
CA PHE A 326 23.46 17.28 8.86
C PHE A 326 22.27 18.24 8.76
N THR A 327 22.47 19.41 8.17
CA THR A 327 21.40 20.40 7.99
C THR A 327 20.29 19.81 7.12
N GLN A 328 20.65 19.13 6.03
CA GLN A 328 19.70 18.50 5.15
C GLN A 328 18.83 17.46 5.88
N ILE A 329 19.43 16.51 6.58
CA ILE A 329 18.69 15.48 7.32
C ILE A 329 17.81 16.05 8.42
N VAL A 330 18.23 17.15 9.06
CA VAL A 330 17.43 17.79 10.13
C VAL A 330 16.21 18.50 9.54
N THR A 331 16.36 19.14 8.39
CA THR A 331 15.28 19.93 7.76
C THR A 331 14.29 19.06 6.97
N GLU A 332 14.74 17.98 6.36
CA GLU A 332 13.87 17.06 5.63
C GLU A 332 13.00 16.24 6.58
N ARG A 333 11.76 15.98 6.14
CA ARG A 333 10.84 15.05 6.77
C ARG A 333 10.39 14.04 5.75
N ILE A 334 10.76 12.79 5.96
CA ILE A 334 10.44 11.72 5.02
C ILE A 334 9.41 10.79 5.65
N SER A 335 8.30 10.63 4.95
CA SER A 335 7.22 9.69 5.27
C SER A 335 6.43 9.45 3.99
N LEU A 336 5.77 8.31 3.89
CA LEU A 336 4.68 8.17 2.94
C LEU A 336 3.50 9.02 3.40
N THR A 337 2.74 9.53 2.45
CA THR A 337 1.63 10.45 2.73
C THR A 337 0.31 9.92 2.15
N ALA A 338 -0.81 10.39 2.67
CA ALA A 338 -2.09 10.25 2.03
C ALA A 338 -2.39 11.54 1.26
N LEU A 339 -2.48 11.44 -0.06
CA LEU A 339 -2.71 12.54 -1.01
C LEU A 339 -1.70 13.70 -0.85
N GLU A 340 -0.44 13.41 -0.54
CA GLU A 340 0.63 14.40 -0.30
C GLU A 340 0.33 15.41 0.84
N MET A 341 -0.74 15.18 1.61
CA MET A 341 -1.23 16.11 2.65
C MET A 341 -1.00 15.56 4.05
N VAL A 342 -1.30 14.28 4.28
CA VAL A 342 -1.28 13.69 5.62
C VAL A 342 -0.13 12.69 5.74
N PRO A 343 0.91 12.98 6.53
CA PRO A 343 2.02 12.06 6.73
C PRO A 343 1.57 10.81 7.53
N ILE A 344 1.92 9.63 7.01
CA ILE A 344 1.57 8.37 7.66
C ILE A 344 2.63 8.01 8.68
N THR A 345 2.29 8.27 9.92
CA THR A 345 3.11 7.98 11.09
C THR A 345 2.35 7.07 12.05
N LYS A 346 3.06 6.44 12.99
CA LYS A 346 2.40 5.55 13.98
C LYS A 346 1.25 6.21 14.75
N PRO A 347 1.33 7.49 15.18
CA PRO A 347 0.22 8.18 15.84
C PRO A 347 -1.04 8.36 14.99
N LEU A 348 -0.94 8.26 13.66
CA LEU A 348 -2.09 8.36 12.78
C LEU A 348 -3.10 7.22 13.03
N LEU A 349 -2.62 6.01 13.35
CA LEU A 349 -3.48 4.85 13.57
C LEU A 349 -4.49 5.07 14.71
N PRO A 350 -4.07 5.40 15.96
CA PRO A 350 -5.04 5.68 17.02
C PRO A 350 -5.90 6.92 16.74
N ALA A 351 -5.38 7.93 16.05
CA ALA A 351 -6.15 9.12 15.69
C ALA A 351 -7.32 8.77 14.74
N VAL A 352 -7.08 7.98 13.69
CA VAL A 352 -8.14 7.58 12.74
C VAL A 352 -9.13 6.63 13.42
N LEU A 353 -8.66 5.64 14.19
CA LEU A 353 -9.56 4.73 14.93
C LEU A 353 -10.40 5.51 15.95
N GLY A 354 -9.83 6.48 16.64
CA GLY A 354 -10.56 7.35 17.57
C GLY A 354 -11.64 8.19 16.86
N ALA A 355 -11.33 8.73 15.67
CA ALA A 355 -12.30 9.47 14.85
C ALA A 355 -13.47 8.56 14.41
N ILE A 356 -13.18 7.34 13.97
CA ILE A 356 -14.20 6.35 13.59
C ILE A 356 -15.11 6.06 14.80
N LEU A 357 -14.54 5.75 15.95
CA LEU A 357 -15.30 5.44 17.17
C LEU A 357 -16.15 6.64 17.64
N SER A 358 -15.60 7.85 17.60
CA SER A 358 -16.34 9.07 17.96
C SER A 358 -17.52 9.29 17.03
N TYR A 359 -17.34 9.11 15.73
CA TYR A 359 -18.41 9.23 14.75
C TYR A 359 -19.53 8.19 14.98
N GLU A 360 -19.17 6.95 15.28
CA GLU A 360 -20.13 5.90 15.58
C GLU A 360 -20.95 6.17 16.86
N ILE A 361 -20.31 6.68 17.91
CA ILE A 361 -21.00 7.05 19.16
C ILE A 361 -22.06 8.14 18.87
N ILE A 362 -21.70 9.13 18.05
CA ILE A 362 -22.63 10.19 17.66
C ILE A 362 -23.83 9.62 16.90
N LEU A 363 -23.59 8.71 15.92
CA LEU A 363 -24.65 8.08 15.16
C LEU A 363 -25.60 7.25 16.04
N VAL A 364 -25.07 6.51 17.00
CA VAL A 364 -25.86 5.74 17.98
C VAL A 364 -26.74 6.68 18.80
N GLN A 365 -26.21 7.80 19.27
CA GLN A 365 -26.97 8.78 20.03
C GLN A 365 -28.15 9.34 19.23
N PHE A 366 -27.95 9.66 17.94
CA PHE A 366 -29.02 10.11 17.07
C PHE A 366 -30.09 9.03 16.85
N GLN A 367 -29.72 7.78 16.68
CA GLN A 367 -30.66 6.68 16.54
C GLN A 367 -31.49 6.47 17.80
N LEU A 368 -30.89 6.53 18.99
CA LEU A 368 -31.57 6.41 20.26
C LEU A 368 -32.55 7.58 20.49
N GLN A 369 -32.19 8.79 20.15
CA GLN A 369 -33.09 9.95 20.23
C GLN A 369 -34.28 9.79 19.30
N LYS A 370 -34.08 9.33 18.04
CA LYS A 370 -35.18 9.07 17.10
C LYS A 370 -36.14 7.99 17.62
N LEU A 371 -35.60 6.92 18.22
CA LEU A 371 -36.41 5.85 18.80
C LEU A 371 -37.25 6.36 19.98
N LYS A 372 -36.68 7.20 20.87
CA LYS A 372 -37.43 7.81 21.97
C LYS A 372 -38.57 8.69 21.48
N LEU A 373 -38.34 9.49 20.43
CA LEU A 373 -39.38 10.33 19.83
C LEU A 373 -40.53 9.51 19.24
N VAL A 374 -40.25 8.39 18.59
CA VAL A 374 -41.26 7.50 18.03
C VAL A 374 -42.08 6.79 19.14
N LEU A 375 -41.46 6.46 20.27
CA LEU A 375 -42.14 5.82 21.40
C LEU A 375 -42.93 6.79 22.27
N SER A 376 -42.74 8.10 22.13
CA SER A 376 -43.44 9.13 22.88
C SER A 376 -44.71 9.65 22.15
N HIS A 377 -44.95 9.23 20.94
CA HIS A 377 -46.16 9.43 20.15
C HIS A 377 -46.95 8.16 20.01
#